data_e80fac46bca66c996376674b7f915351
#
_entry.id   e80fac46bca66c996376674b7f915351
#
_cell.length_a   1.000
_cell.length_b   1.000
_cell.length_c   1.000
_cell.angle_alpha   90.00
_cell.angle_beta   90.00
_cell.angle_gamma   90.00
#
_symmetry.space_group_name_H-M   'P 1'
#
loop_
_entity.id
_entity.type
_entity.pdbx_description
1 polymer ?
#
loop_
_entity_poly.entity_id
_entity_poly.type
_entity_poly.pdbx_seq_one_letter_code
_entity_poly.pdbx_strand_id
1 'polypeptide(L)'
;MNGLRHNVNRYEQKENAIRMPHHIVIVEDEPVTQARLQAYFEQEGYHVSVTASGAGLREIMSQYPVDLILLDINLPDENGLMLTRALRERSTVGIILVTGRSDQIDRIVGLEMGADDYVTKPLELRELVVRVKNLLWRIDLARQAQPETKDNCYQFAGYCLNVSRHTLELGDETIKLTRAEYEMLVAFVTNPGEILSRERLLRMLSARRVDNPDLRTVDVLIRRLRHKLRADLLVTQHGEGYFLAADVY
;
A
#
# COMPACT_ATOMS: atom_id res chain seq x y z
N MET A 1 -38.84 -30.88 3.44
CA MET A 1 -37.36 -30.72 3.42
C MET A 1 -36.88 -30.22 2.04
N ASN A 2 -37.09 -28.96 1.69
CA ASN A 2 -36.65 -28.42 0.37
C ASN A 2 -36.45 -26.91 0.39
N GLY A 3 -35.92 -26.33 1.47
CA GLY A 3 -35.77 -24.87 1.61
C GLY A 3 -34.34 -24.35 1.76
N LEU A 4 -33.32 -25.21 1.86
CA LEU A 4 -31.96 -24.80 2.25
C LEU A 4 -30.92 -24.82 1.10
N ARG A 5 -31.28 -25.29 -0.09
CA ARG A 5 -30.33 -25.36 -1.23
C ARG A 5 -30.37 -24.16 -2.19
N HIS A 6 -31.31 -23.21 -2.01
CA HIS A 6 -31.45 -22.05 -2.92
C HIS A 6 -30.70 -20.79 -2.47
N ASN A 7 -30.16 -20.75 -1.24
CA ASN A 7 -29.51 -19.53 -0.74
C ASN A 7 -27.99 -19.50 -0.94
N VAL A 8 -27.32 -20.64 -1.08
CA VAL A 8 -25.85 -20.68 -1.28
C VAL A 8 -25.47 -20.18 -2.69
N ASN A 9 -26.31 -20.49 -3.69
CA ASN A 9 -26.04 -20.13 -5.08
C ASN A 9 -26.24 -18.64 -5.40
N ARG A 10 -26.90 -17.89 -4.52
CA ARG A 10 -27.17 -16.44 -4.69
C ARG A 10 -26.02 -15.56 -4.18
N TYR A 11 -25.21 -16.07 -3.24
CA TYR A 11 -24.00 -15.37 -2.77
C TYR A 11 -22.83 -15.55 -3.74
N GLU A 12 -22.67 -16.76 -4.30
CA GLU A 12 -21.64 -17.04 -5.31
C GLU A 12 -21.89 -16.34 -6.67
N GLN A 13 -23.16 -16.09 -7.05
CA GLN A 13 -23.50 -15.37 -8.29
C GLN A 13 -23.41 -13.85 -8.17
N LYS A 14 -23.37 -13.26 -6.97
CA LYS A 14 -23.11 -11.83 -6.79
C LYS A 14 -21.61 -11.47 -6.78
N GLU A 15 -20.73 -12.41 -6.55
CA GLU A 15 -19.28 -12.19 -6.62
C GLU A 15 -18.73 -12.19 -8.05
N ASN A 16 -19.49 -12.65 -9.02
CA ASN A 16 -19.11 -12.70 -10.45
C ASN A 16 -19.69 -11.59 -11.30
N ALA A 17 -20.00 -10.43 -10.73
CA ALA A 17 -20.14 -9.20 -11.51
C ALA A 17 -18.75 -8.92 -12.09
N ILE A 18 -18.64 -8.99 -13.43
CA ILE A 18 -17.45 -8.82 -14.26
C ILE A 18 -16.54 -7.73 -13.67
N ARG A 19 -15.67 -8.12 -12.75
CA ARG A 19 -14.66 -7.24 -12.19
C ARG A 19 -13.54 -7.22 -13.22
N MET A 20 -13.35 -6.09 -13.85
CA MET A 20 -12.20 -5.91 -14.75
C MET A 20 -10.93 -6.33 -13.99
N PRO A 21 -10.06 -7.15 -14.59
CA PRO A 21 -8.84 -7.57 -13.93
C PRO A 21 -8.02 -6.33 -13.55
N HIS A 22 -7.40 -6.33 -12.35
CA HIS A 22 -6.53 -5.24 -11.94
C HIS A 22 -5.44 -5.00 -12.96
N HIS A 23 -5.16 -3.74 -13.24
CA HIS A 23 -4.13 -3.33 -14.16
C HIS A 23 -2.81 -3.09 -13.42
N ILE A 24 -1.82 -3.93 -13.71
CA ILE A 24 -0.46 -3.85 -13.19
C ILE A 24 0.46 -3.31 -14.28
N VAL A 25 1.24 -2.29 -13.97
CA VAL A 25 2.31 -1.82 -14.86
C VAL A 25 3.66 -2.28 -14.31
N ILE A 26 4.44 -2.95 -15.15
CA ILE A 26 5.79 -3.38 -14.85
C ILE A 26 6.76 -2.43 -15.54
N VAL A 27 7.59 -1.74 -14.76
CA VAL A 27 8.63 -0.83 -15.23
C VAL A 27 9.97 -1.46 -14.93
N GLU A 28 10.56 -2.08 -15.94
CA GLU A 28 11.79 -2.89 -15.86
C GLU A 28 12.50 -2.79 -17.20
N ASP A 29 13.78 -2.43 -17.20
CA ASP A 29 14.57 -2.25 -18.43
C ASP A 29 15.18 -3.55 -18.95
N GLU A 30 15.34 -4.58 -18.11
CA GLU A 30 15.86 -5.88 -18.54
C GLU A 30 14.77 -6.71 -19.23
N PRO A 31 14.88 -7.00 -20.55
CA PRO A 31 13.80 -7.63 -21.31
C PRO A 31 13.42 -9.04 -20.81
N VAL A 32 14.39 -9.80 -20.28
CA VAL A 32 14.15 -11.17 -19.79
C VAL A 32 13.33 -11.13 -18.50
N THR A 33 13.69 -10.26 -17.56
CA THR A 33 12.94 -10.04 -16.31
C THR A 33 11.56 -9.49 -16.59
N GLN A 34 11.45 -8.52 -17.50
CA GLN A 34 10.18 -7.93 -17.92
C GLN A 34 9.21 -8.99 -18.49
N ALA A 35 9.68 -9.80 -19.48
CA ALA A 35 8.86 -10.84 -20.08
C ALA A 35 8.47 -11.94 -19.08
N ARG A 36 9.37 -12.31 -18.17
CA ARG A 36 9.10 -13.28 -17.11
C ARG A 36 8.03 -12.79 -16.14
N LEU A 37 8.10 -11.54 -15.70
CA LEU A 37 7.12 -10.93 -14.83
C LEU A 37 5.77 -10.79 -15.52
N GLN A 38 5.76 -10.30 -16.76
CA GLN A 38 4.54 -10.17 -17.56
C GLN A 38 3.81 -11.51 -17.67
N ALA A 39 4.47 -12.55 -18.19
CA ALA A 39 3.86 -13.86 -18.35
C ALA A 39 3.31 -14.44 -17.05
N TYR A 40 4.03 -14.22 -15.94
CA TYR A 40 3.62 -14.73 -14.64
C TYR A 40 2.35 -14.02 -14.11
N PHE A 41 2.30 -12.68 -14.19
CA PHE A 41 1.14 -11.95 -13.72
C PHE A 41 -0.08 -12.08 -14.64
N GLU A 42 0.11 -12.22 -15.96
CA GLU A 42 -0.98 -12.55 -16.89
C GLU A 42 -1.57 -13.95 -16.58
N GLN A 43 -0.73 -14.93 -16.24
CA GLN A 43 -1.18 -16.27 -15.80
C GLN A 43 -1.97 -16.20 -14.48
N GLU A 44 -1.64 -15.29 -13.58
CA GLU A 44 -2.39 -15.04 -12.36
C GLU A 44 -3.69 -14.25 -12.58
N GLY A 45 -4.02 -13.89 -13.84
CA GLY A 45 -5.27 -13.26 -14.24
C GLY A 45 -5.29 -11.73 -14.16
N TYR A 46 -4.13 -11.08 -14.13
CA TYR A 46 -4.01 -9.62 -14.15
C TYR A 46 -3.95 -9.08 -15.59
N HIS A 47 -4.43 -7.85 -15.78
CA HIS A 47 -4.10 -7.07 -16.97
C HIS A 47 -2.72 -6.46 -16.78
N VAL A 48 -1.77 -6.73 -17.68
CA VAL A 48 -0.38 -6.31 -17.52
C VAL A 48 0.06 -5.42 -18.68
N SER A 49 0.61 -4.26 -18.36
CA SER A 49 1.37 -3.42 -19.28
C SER A 49 2.83 -3.40 -18.86
N VAL A 50 3.72 -3.33 -19.85
CA VAL A 50 5.16 -3.30 -19.58
C VAL A 50 5.80 -2.10 -20.25
N THR A 51 6.81 -1.54 -19.61
CA THR A 51 7.65 -0.47 -20.16
C THR A 51 9.05 -0.55 -19.59
N ALA A 52 10.04 -0.03 -20.32
CA ALA A 52 11.43 0.00 -19.90
C ALA A 52 11.84 1.34 -19.27
N SER A 53 10.91 2.30 -19.10
CA SER A 53 11.26 3.67 -18.73
C SER A 53 10.16 4.37 -17.94
N GLY A 54 10.53 5.41 -17.20
CA GLY A 54 9.57 6.28 -16.51
C GLY A 54 8.72 7.09 -17.48
N ALA A 55 9.26 7.47 -18.64
CA ALA A 55 8.50 8.13 -19.70
C ALA A 55 7.36 7.24 -20.21
N GLY A 56 7.64 5.98 -20.50
CA GLY A 56 6.63 5.01 -20.91
C GLY A 56 5.56 4.74 -19.83
N LEU A 57 5.96 4.72 -18.55
CA LEU A 57 5.00 4.64 -17.45
C LEU A 57 4.02 5.81 -17.46
N ARG A 58 4.51 7.05 -17.62
CA ARG A 58 3.64 8.25 -17.68
C ARG A 58 2.68 8.19 -18.86
N GLU A 59 3.12 7.68 -19.99
CA GLU A 59 2.28 7.49 -21.18
C GLU A 59 1.16 6.49 -20.88
N ILE A 60 1.46 5.31 -20.33
CA ILE A 60 0.46 4.30 -19.95
C ILE A 60 -0.54 4.88 -18.96
N MET A 61 -0.08 5.57 -17.93
CA MET A 61 -0.95 6.17 -16.91
C MET A 61 -1.82 7.31 -17.45
N SER A 62 -1.44 7.95 -18.54
CA SER A 62 -2.25 8.98 -19.19
C SER A 62 -3.42 8.39 -19.98
N GLN A 63 -3.30 7.14 -20.44
CA GLN A 63 -4.26 6.48 -21.30
C GLN A 63 -5.16 5.51 -20.52
N TYR A 64 -4.65 4.89 -19.48
CA TYR A 64 -5.33 3.82 -18.75
C TYR A 64 -5.29 4.03 -17.25
N PRO A 65 -6.36 3.65 -16.51
CA PRO A 65 -6.29 3.55 -15.06
C PRO A 65 -5.33 2.42 -14.66
N VAL A 66 -4.45 2.70 -13.72
CA VAL A 66 -3.46 1.75 -13.19
C VAL A 66 -3.73 1.52 -11.71
N ASP A 67 -3.74 0.25 -11.28
CA ASP A 67 -3.98 -0.12 -9.89
C ASP A 67 -2.69 -0.28 -9.11
N LEU A 68 -1.64 -0.84 -9.76
CA LEU A 68 -0.37 -1.11 -9.13
C LEU A 68 0.79 -0.99 -10.13
N ILE A 69 1.92 -0.49 -9.64
CA ILE A 69 3.17 -0.37 -10.39
C ILE A 69 4.23 -1.22 -9.70
N LEU A 70 4.84 -2.14 -10.44
CA LEU A 70 6.12 -2.77 -10.09
C LEU A 70 7.21 -1.94 -10.73
N LEU A 71 8.05 -1.29 -9.94
CA LEU A 71 8.98 -0.27 -10.41
C LEU A 71 10.42 -0.61 -10.05
N ASP A 72 11.25 -0.83 -11.06
CA ASP A 72 12.70 -0.89 -10.83
C ASP A 72 13.23 0.50 -10.42
N ILE A 73 14.14 0.51 -9.47
CA ILE A 73 14.83 1.71 -9.03
C ILE A 73 15.79 2.20 -10.10
N ASN A 74 16.46 1.28 -10.80
CA ASN A 74 17.51 1.57 -11.76
C ASN A 74 16.96 1.57 -13.19
N LEU A 75 16.27 2.63 -13.58
CA LEU A 75 15.81 2.82 -14.95
C LEU A 75 16.84 3.60 -15.79
N PRO A 76 16.84 3.41 -17.12
CA PRO A 76 17.82 4.06 -18.00
C PRO A 76 17.60 5.56 -18.15
N ASP A 77 16.40 6.06 -17.98
CA ASP A 77 16.03 7.47 -18.18
C ASP A 77 15.93 8.26 -16.87
N GLU A 78 15.61 7.63 -15.75
CA GLU A 78 15.48 8.31 -14.47
C GLU A 78 15.60 7.34 -13.28
N ASN A 79 15.82 7.88 -12.08
CA ASN A 79 15.85 7.08 -10.86
C ASN A 79 14.42 6.78 -10.40
N GLY A 80 14.09 5.47 -10.19
CA GLY A 80 12.77 5.01 -9.76
C GLY A 80 12.33 5.57 -8.40
N LEU A 81 13.25 5.94 -7.51
CA LEU A 81 12.90 6.60 -6.23
C LEU A 81 12.34 8.00 -6.47
N MET A 82 12.97 8.77 -7.38
CA MET A 82 12.48 10.10 -7.73
C MET A 82 11.14 10.02 -8.47
N LEU A 83 10.98 9.01 -9.33
CA LEU A 83 9.71 8.73 -10.00
C LEU A 83 8.61 8.37 -8.99
N THR A 84 8.92 7.54 -7.98
CA THR A 84 8.01 7.21 -6.88
C THR A 84 7.50 8.47 -6.17
N ARG A 85 8.41 9.38 -5.81
CA ARG A 85 8.05 10.65 -5.17
C ARG A 85 7.11 11.49 -6.04
N ALA A 86 7.48 11.67 -7.33
CA ALA A 86 6.66 12.44 -8.26
C ALA A 86 5.26 11.84 -8.48
N LEU A 87 5.15 10.50 -8.49
CA LEU A 87 3.86 9.80 -8.58
C LEU A 87 3.01 10.04 -7.32
N ARG A 88 3.62 10.02 -6.13
CA ARG A 88 2.90 10.23 -4.85
C ARG A 88 2.33 11.64 -4.69
N GLU A 89 2.94 12.65 -5.31
CA GLU A 89 2.39 14.02 -5.31
C GLU A 89 1.03 14.09 -6.02
N ARG A 90 0.76 13.17 -6.97
CA ARG A 90 -0.39 13.24 -7.87
C ARG A 90 -1.35 12.04 -7.78
N SER A 91 -0.90 10.91 -7.24
CA SER A 91 -1.64 9.64 -7.29
C SER A 91 -1.47 8.81 -6.01
N THR A 92 -2.48 8.00 -5.70
CA THR A 92 -2.48 6.98 -4.64
C THR A 92 -2.33 5.56 -5.20
N VAL A 93 -1.86 5.41 -6.45
CA VAL A 93 -1.61 4.12 -7.09
C VAL A 93 -0.68 3.25 -6.23
N GLY A 94 -0.91 1.93 -6.16
CA GLY A 94 -0.01 1.03 -5.46
C GLY A 94 1.40 1.03 -6.09
N ILE A 95 2.47 1.15 -5.31
CA ILE A 95 3.84 1.11 -5.81
C ILE A 95 4.65 0.10 -5.00
N ILE A 96 5.15 -0.92 -5.67
CA ILE A 96 6.14 -1.85 -5.13
C ILE A 96 7.47 -1.58 -5.84
N LEU A 97 8.48 -1.18 -5.08
CA LEU A 97 9.82 -0.99 -5.63
C LEU A 97 10.53 -2.33 -5.78
N VAL A 98 11.27 -2.47 -6.88
CA VAL A 98 12.18 -3.58 -7.15
C VAL A 98 13.61 -3.05 -7.06
N THR A 99 14.49 -3.69 -6.30
CA THR A 99 15.85 -3.19 -6.03
C THR A 99 16.88 -4.30 -5.99
N GLY A 100 18.14 -3.97 -6.31
CA GLY A 100 19.27 -4.88 -6.17
C GLY A 100 19.71 -5.09 -4.71
N ARG A 101 20.49 -6.16 -4.45
CA ARG A 101 20.95 -6.56 -3.10
C ARG A 101 21.83 -5.53 -2.38
N SER A 102 22.50 -4.65 -3.12
CA SER A 102 23.45 -3.66 -2.55
C SER A 102 22.76 -2.49 -1.87
N ASP A 103 21.45 -2.35 -2.01
CA ASP A 103 20.75 -1.09 -1.75
C ASP A 103 19.90 -1.14 -0.47
N GLN A 104 20.47 -1.59 0.67
CA GLN A 104 19.77 -1.47 1.96
C GLN A 104 19.40 -0.02 2.28
N ILE A 105 20.16 0.94 1.79
CA ILE A 105 19.89 2.36 1.93
C ILE A 105 18.66 2.72 1.06
N ASP A 106 18.59 2.21 -0.16
CA ASP A 106 17.51 2.50 -1.11
C ASP A 106 16.15 1.96 -0.63
N ARG A 107 16.13 0.88 0.16
CA ARG A 107 14.90 0.37 0.79
C ARG A 107 14.25 1.38 1.72
N ILE A 108 15.04 1.98 2.62
CA ILE A 108 14.57 2.99 3.57
C ILE A 108 14.15 4.23 2.80
N VAL A 109 15.00 4.70 1.87
CA VAL A 109 14.73 5.86 1.02
C VAL A 109 13.50 5.63 0.16
N GLY A 110 13.31 4.45 -0.43
CA GLY A 110 12.14 4.11 -1.25
C GLY A 110 10.82 4.20 -0.47
N LEU A 111 10.80 3.68 0.75
CA LEU A 111 9.66 3.85 1.63
C LEU A 111 9.48 5.32 2.02
N GLU A 112 10.54 6.07 2.32
CA GLU A 112 10.48 7.52 2.57
C GLU A 112 9.94 8.30 1.36
N MET A 113 10.23 7.87 0.13
CA MET A 113 9.72 8.48 -1.10
C MET A 113 8.26 8.13 -1.42
N GLY A 114 7.66 7.20 -0.70
CA GLY A 114 6.24 6.93 -0.84
C GLY A 114 5.86 5.56 -1.39
N ALA A 115 6.78 4.64 -1.61
CA ALA A 115 6.45 3.27 -1.96
C ALA A 115 5.61 2.60 -0.86
N ASP A 116 4.72 1.69 -1.28
CA ASP A 116 3.90 0.89 -0.35
C ASP A 116 4.65 -0.35 0.12
N ASP A 117 5.52 -0.90 -0.72
CA ASP A 117 6.36 -2.05 -0.40
C ASP A 117 7.63 -2.04 -1.29
N TYR A 118 8.56 -2.94 -1.00
CA TYR A 118 9.75 -3.16 -1.82
C TYR A 118 10.10 -4.65 -1.87
N VAL A 119 10.76 -5.08 -2.96
CA VAL A 119 11.23 -6.45 -3.16
C VAL A 119 12.66 -6.41 -3.70
N THR A 120 13.51 -7.29 -3.18
CA THR A 120 14.90 -7.36 -3.62
C THR A 120 15.09 -8.38 -4.74
N LYS A 121 15.94 -8.04 -5.72
CA LYS A 121 16.42 -9.02 -6.73
C LYS A 121 17.45 -9.98 -6.07
N PRO A 122 17.47 -11.29 -6.39
CA PRO A 122 16.64 -11.96 -7.38
C PRO A 122 15.19 -12.12 -6.93
N LEU A 123 14.25 -11.92 -7.88
CA LEU A 123 12.82 -11.92 -7.59
C LEU A 123 12.27 -13.34 -7.41
N GLU A 124 11.75 -13.61 -6.21
CA GLU A 124 10.93 -14.77 -5.93
C GLU A 124 9.47 -14.48 -6.33
N LEU A 125 9.03 -15.03 -7.49
CA LEU A 125 7.74 -14.71 -8.07
C LEU A 125 6.55 -15.05 -7.16
N ARG A 126 6.64 -16.13 -6.38
CA ARG A 126 5.60 -16.52 -5.43
C ARG A 126 5.45 -15.50 -4.30
N GLU A 127 6.56 -14.99 -3.78
CA GLU A 127 6.55 -13.94 -2.78
C GLU A 127 5.97 -12.65 -3.36
N LEU A 128 6.44 -12.25 -4.55
CA LEU A 128 6.00 -11.03 -5.23
C LEU A 128 4.49 -11.04 -5.49
N VAL A 129 3.94 -12.16 -5.95
CA VAL A 129 2.48 -12.30 -6.19
C VAL A 129 1.68 -12.15 -4.89
N VAL A 130 2.15 -12.67 -3.79
CA VAL A 130 1.47 -12.52 -2.48
C VAL A 130 1.47 -11.06 -2.06
N ARG A 131 2.57 -10.32 -2.25
CA ARG A 131 2.66 -8.88 -1.96
C ARG A 131 1.71 -8.07 -2.84
N VAL A 132 1.68 -8.36 -4.14
CA VAL A 132 0.76 -7.73 -5.10
C VAL A 132 -0.70 -8.01 -4.71
N LYS A 133 -1.07 -9.27 -4.47
CA LYS A 133 -2.43 -9.64 -4.05
C LYS A 133 -2.85 -8.92 -2.78
N ASN A 134 -1.96 -8.84 -1.79
CA ASN A 134 -2.25 -8.15 -0.54
C ASN A 134 -2.45 -6.65 -0.76
N LEU A 135 -1.61 -6.00 -1.57
CA LEU A 135 -1.75 -4.57 -1.84
C LEU A 135 -3.02 -4.27 -2.64
N LEU A 136 -3.31 -5.04 -3.68
CA LEU A 136 -4.53 -4.88 -4.48
C LEU A 136 -5.80 -5.14 -3.67
N TRP A 137 -5.84 -6.19 -2.85
CA TRP A 137 -6.97 -6.46 -1.96
C TRP A 137 -7.28 -5.26 -1.04
N ARG A 138 -6.24 -4.61 -0.52
CA ARG A 138 -6.38 -3.41 0.30
C ARG A 138 -6.90 -2.22 -0.50
N ILE A 139 -6.41 -2.03 -1.73
CA ILE A 139 -6.90 -0.99 -2.65
C ILE A 139 -8.40 -1.21 -2.93
N ASP A 140 -8.80 -2.45 -3.12
CA ASP A 140 -10.20 -2.81 -3.35
C ASP A 140 -11.10 -2.55 -2.15
N LEU A 141 -10.64 -2.89 -0.95
CA LEU A 141 -11.38 -2.56 0.27
C LEU A 141 -11.62 -1.06 0.39
N ALA A 142 -10.60 -0.26 0.05
CA ALA A 142 -10.71 1.19 0.03
C ALA A 142 -11.75 1.70 -0.99
N ARG A 143 -11.83 1.05 -2.16
CA ARG A 143 -12.79 1.41 -3.22
C ARG A 143 -14.22 0.96 -2.93
N GLN A 144 -14.40 -0.17 -2.24
CA GLN A 144 -15.71 -0.75 -1.92
C GLN A 144 -16.40 -0.10 -0.73
N ALA A 145 -15.68 0.66 0.07
CA ALA A 145 -16.23 1.43 1.17
C ALA A 145 -17.18 2.51 0.60
N GLN A 146 -18.43 2.10 0.32
CA GLN A 146 -19.51 3.01 -0.09
C GLN A 146 -19.87 3.97 1.05
N PRO A 147 -20.42 5.15 0.73
CA PRO A 147 -20.67 6.22 1.71
C PRO A 147 -21.95 5.97 2.51
N GLU A 148 -22.10 4.81 3.15
CA GLU A 148 -23.22 4.56 4.06
C GLU A 148 -22.71 4.22 5.45
N THR A 149 -22.91 5.23 6.31
CA THR A 149 -22.85 5.35 7.76
C THR A 149 -21.73 6.23 8.26
N LYS A 150 -22.14 7.25 9.01
CA LYS A 150 -21.28 8.17 9.77
C LYS A 150 -20.48 7.51 10.90
N ASP A 151 -20.58 6.16 11.05
CA ASP A 151 -20.15 5.46 12.27
C ASP A 151 -18.76 4.83 12.21
N ASN A 152 -17.99 5.02 11.13
CA ASN A 152 -16.63 4.46 10.99
C ASN A 152 -15.54 5.53 10.93
N CYS A 153 -15.72 6.63 11.65
CA CYS A 153 -14.73 7.69 11.76
C CYS A 153 -14.15 7.74 13.17
N TYR A 154 -12.83 7.47 13.28
CA TYR A 154 -12.10 7.72 14.51
C TYR A 154 -11.72 9.21 14.58
N GLN A 155 -12.22 9.90 15.59
CA GLN A 155 -11.85 11.29 15.84
C GLN A 155 -10.73 11.36 16.87
N PHE A 156 -9.67 12.10 16.58
CA PHE A 156 -8.56 12.35 17.51
C PHE A 156 -7.90 13.69 17.22
N ALA A 157 -7.66 14.49 18.22
CA ALA A 157 -6.94 15.78 18.13
C ALA A 157 -7.39 16.70 16.96
N GLY A 158 -8.67 16.67 16.60
CA GLY A 158 -9.25 17.42 15.47
C GLY A 158 -9.19 16.73 14.12
N TYR A 159 -8.55 15.58 14.02
CA TYR A 159 -8.54 14.72 12.83
C TYR A 159 -9.74 13.79 12.83
N CYS A 160 -10.24 13.47 11.64
CA CYS A 160 -11.21 12.41 11.38
C CYS A 160 -10.60 11.38 10.44
N LEU A 161 -10.30 10.17 10.95
CA LEU A 161 -9.88 9.05 10.16
C LEU A 161 -11.08 8.21 9.77
N ASN A 162 -11.53 8.33 8.54
CA ASN A 162 -12.63 7.53 8.00
C ASN A 162 -12.09 6.18 7.51
N VAL A 163 -12.43 5.12 8.25
CA VAL A 163 -11.92 3.77 7.94
C VAL A 163 -12.56 3.21 6.68
N SER A 164 -13.82 3.53 6.41
CA SER A 164 -14.52 3.06 5.21
C SER A 164 -14.02 3.74 3.94
N ARG A 165 -13.69 5.02 4.01
CA ARG A 165 -13.19 5.79 2.86
C ARG A 165 -11.67 5.80 2.74
N HIS A 166 -10.96 5.31 3.74
CA HIS A 166 -9.50 5.40 3.85
C HIS A 166 -8.97 6.84 3.73
N THR A 167 -9.71 7.81 4.26
CA THR A 167 -9.36 9.23 4.26
C THR A 167 -9.01 9.72 5.65
N LEU A 168 -8.08 10.64 5.71
CA LEU A 168 -7.77 11.43 6.91
C LEU A 168 -8.13 12.88 6.61
N GLU A 169 -8.92 13.49 7.48
CA GLU A 169 -9.40 14.86 7.33
C GLU A 169 -9.05 15.68 8.57
N LEU A 170 -8.71 16.94 8.36
CA LEU A 170 -8.53 17.93 9.41
C LEU A 170 -9.39 19.15 9.06
N GLY A 171 -10.54 19.29 9.69
CA GLY A 171 -11.58 20.22 9.25
C GLY A 171 -12.05 19.89 7.84
N ASP A 172 -11.92 20.84 6.90
CA ASP A 172 -12.30 20.65 5.49
C ASP A 172 -11.13 20.16 4.60
N GLU A 173 -9.94 19.98 5.18
CA GLU A 173 -8.77 19.57 4.43
C GLU A 173 -8.58 18.04 4.46
N THR A 174 -8.47 17.41 3.29
CA THR A 174 -8.14 15.99 3.17
C THR A 174 -6.63 15.79 3.09
N ILE A 175 -6.08 15.05 4.04
CA ILE A 175 -4.67 14.70 4.11
C ILE A 175 -4.41 13.39 3.37
N LYS A 176 -3.62 13.44 2.31
CA LYS A 176 -3.27 12.25 1.51
C LYS A 176 -2.32 11.34 2.30
N LEU A 177 -2.76 10.13 2.57
CA LEU A 177 -1.94 9.06 3.13
C LEU A 177 -1.60 8.03 2.07
N THR A 178 -0.38 7.49 2.10
CA THR A 178 -0.10 6.23 1.43
C THR A 178 -0.81 5.10 2.18
N ARG A 179 -0.92 3.94 1.54
CA ARG A 179 -1.57 2.79 2.15
C ARG A 179 -0.91 2.38 3.48
N ALA A 180 0.42 2.30 3.49
CA ALA A 180 1.18 1.92 4.68
C ALA A 180 1.03 2.94 5.83
N GLU A 181 0.99 4.25 5.52
CA GLU A 181 0.72 5.31 6.50
C GLU A 181 -0.69 5.20 7.08
N TYR A 182 -1.67 4.95 6.23
CA TYR A 182 -3.05 4.74 6.65
C TYR A 182 -3.16 3.56 7.62
N GLU A 183 -2.60 2.40 7.27
CA GLU A 183 -2.63 1.21 8.12
C GLU A 183 -1.91 1.42 9.46
N MET A 184 -0.79 2.11 9.42
CA MET A 184 -0.08 2.51 10.64
C MET A 184 -0.97 3.37 11.53
N LEU A 185 -1.68 4.33 10.95
CA LEU A 185 -2.59 5.19 11.70
C LEU A 185 -3.79 4.42 12.26
N VAL A 186 -4.37 3.51 11.47
CA VAL A 186 -5.43 2.59 11.94
C VAL A 186 -4.95 1.76 13.13
N ALA A 187 -3.72 1.24 13.09
CA ALA A 187 -3.17 0.48 14.22
C ALA A 187 -3.14 1.31 15.51
N PHE A 188 -2.86 2.61 15.44
CA PHE A 188 -2.88 3.49 16.61
C PHE A 188 -4.28 3.82 17.10
N VAL A 189 -5.19 4.20 16.21
CA VAL A 189 -6.56 4.61 16.63
C VAL A 189 -7.40 3.45 17.13
N THR A 190 -7.07 2.22 16.72
CA THR A 190 -7.72 0.99 17.22
C THR A 190 -7.10 0.46 18.52
N ASN A 191 -5.97 1.03 18.97
CA ASN A 191 -5.32 0.70 20.24
C ASN A 191 -4.98 2.00 21.01
N PRO A 192 -5.99 2.80 21.39
CA PRO A 192 -5.78 4.10 22.01
C PRO A 192 -5.05 3.95 23.35
N GLY A 193 -4.05 4.80 23.56
CA GLY A 193 -3.26 4.82 24.79
C GLY A 193 -2.28 3.66 24.99
N GLU A 194 -2.28 2.65 24.10
CA GLU A 194 -1.33 1.54 24.18
C GLU A 194 0.02 1.90 23.53
N ILE A 195 1.11 1.49 24.17
CA ILE A 195 2.43 1.50 23.57
C ILE A 195 2.54 0.28 22.65
N LEU A 196 2.69 0.53 21.36
CA LEU A 196 2.83 -0.50 20.35
C LEU A 196 4.31 -0.68 19.99
N SER A 197 4.84 -1.88 20.24
CA SER A 197 6.23 -2.19 19.87
C SER A 197 6.40 -2.22 18.35
N ARG A 198 7.64 -2.05 17.87
CA ARG A 198 7.95 -2.10 16.43
C ARG A 198 7.52 -3.42 15.80
N GLU A 199 7.73 -4.53 16.49
CA GLU A 199 7.34 -5.86 16.06
C GLU A 199 5.82 -6.00 15.97
N ARG A 200 5.08 -5.43 16.96
CA ARG A 200 3.61 -5.44 16.95
C ARG A 200 3.06 -4.61 15.81
N LEU A 201 3.55 -3.39 15.63
CA LEU A 201 3.17 -2.52 14.51
C LEU A 201 3.46 -3.18 13.17
N LEU A 202 4.64 -3.75 13.01
CA LEU A 202 5.01 -4.42 11.78
C LEU A 202 4.11 -5.64 11.47
N ARG A 203 3.74 -6.41 12.50
CA ARG A 203 2.76 -7.50 12.33
C ARG A 203 1.37 -7.01 11.95
N MET A 204 0.93 -5.86 12.47
CA MET A 204 -0.36 -5.26 12.11
C MET A 204 -0.38 -4.76 10.66
N LEU A 205 0.74 -4.19 10.19
CA LEU A 205 0.92 -3.78 8.80
C LEU A 205 1.07 -4.97 7.86
N SER A 206 1.77 -6.01 8.32
CA SER A 206 2.05 -7.22 7.55
C SER A 206 1.05 -8.30 7.91
N ALA A 207 -0.24 -8.11 7.63
CA ALA A 207 -1.27 -9.08 8.01
C ALA A 207 -1.11 -10.48 7.39
N ARG A 208 0.02 -10.84 6.78
CA ARG A 208 0.46 -12.21 6.46
C ARG A 208 1.95 -12.26 6.05
N ARG A 209 2.78 -12.85 6.91
CA ARG A 209 4.09 -13.48 6.64
C ARG A 209 4.99 -12.79 5.61
N VAL A 210 5.87 -11.95 6.10
CA VAL A 210 7.14 -11.66 5.44
C VAL A 210 8.22 -12.33 6.29
N ASP A 211 8.93 -13.26 5.70
CA ASP A 211 10.15 -13.80 6.29
C ASP A 211 11.15 -12.65 6.38
N ASN A 212 11.50 -12.27 7.61
CA ASN A 212 12.42 -11.19 7.95
C ASN A 212 11.92 -9.75 7.74
N PRO A 213 10.89 -9.30 8.50
CA PRO A 213 10.42 -7.92 8.45
C PRO A 213 11.47 -6.94 9.01
N ASP A 214 11.80 -5.89 8.25
CA ASP A 214 12.72 -4.85 8.70
C ASP A 214 11.99 -3.87 9.64
N LEU A 215 12.36 -3.87 10.93
CA LEU A 215 11.79 -2.97 11.94
C LEU A 215 11.98 -1.48 11.60
N ARG A 216 12.98 -1.13 10.79
CA ARG A 216 13.21 0.24 10.32
C ARG A 216 12.06 0.77 9.46
N THR A 217 11.29 -0.12 8.81
CA THR A 217 10.08 0.27 8.09
C THR A 217 9.09 1.02 8.99
N VAL A 218 8.95 0.58 10.24
CA VAL A 218 8.09 1.24 11.23
C VAL A 218 8.58 2.66 11.52
N ASP A 219 9.88 2.83 11.76
CA ASP A 219 10.46 4.14 12.09
C ASP A 219 10.29 5.13 10.92
N VAL A 220 10.43 4.66 9.68
CA VAL A 220 10.18 5.45 8.46
C VAL A 220 8.73 5.90 8.38
N LEU A 221 7.78 4.99 8.57
CA LEU A 221 6.34 5.32 8.50
C LEU A 221 5.94 6.28 9.62
N ILE A 222 6.45 6.09 10.84
CA ILE A 222 6.24 7.03 11.96
C ILE A 222 6.76 8.42 11.60
N ARG A 223 7.98 8.52 11.04
CA ARG A 223 8.56 9.79 10.61
C ARG A 223 7.68 10.48 9.56
N ARG A 224 7.20 9.74 8.57
CA ARG A 224 6.31 10.28 7.52
C ARG A 224 4.97 10.74 8.09
N LEU A 225 4.36 9.98 8.98
CA LEU A 225 3.13 10.38 9.66
C LEU A 225 3.32 11.66 10.49
N ARG A 226 4.47 11.80 11.19
CA ARG A 226 4.79 13.04 11.93
C ARG A 226 4.91 14.28 11.05
N HIS A 227 5.24 14.12 9.76
CA HIS A 227 5.22 15.24 8.80
C HIS A 227 3.81 15.60 8.30
N LYS A 228 2.85 14.69 8.43
CA LYS A 228 1.45 14.88 7.98
C LYS A 228 0.50 15.20 9.13
N LEU A 229 0.83 14.77 10.33
CA LEU A 229 0.11 15.03 11.56
C LEU A 229 0.83 16.09 12.38
N ARG A 230 0.18 16.58 13.41
CA ARG A 230 0.88 17.34 14.45
C ARG A 230 1.99 16.47 15.07
N ALA A 231 3.16 17.06 15.23
CA ALA A 231 4.38 16.31 15.63
C ALA A 231 4.30 15.70 17.05
N ASP A 232 3.42 16.23 17.90
CA ASP A 232 3.20 15.80 19.27
C ASP A 232 2.28 14.57 19.42
N LEU A 233 1.58 14.19 18.34
CA LEU A 233 0.58 13.12 18.40
C LEU A 233 1.19 11.71 18.42
N LEU A 234 2.27 11.48 17.70
CA LEU A 234 2.94 10.17 17.69
C LEU A 234 4.20 10.25 18.55
N VAL A 235 4.12 9.73 19.76
CA VAL A 235 5.19 9.81 20.75
C VAL A 235 6.03 8.53 20.73
N THR A 236 7.37 8.71 20.88
CA THR A 236 8.29 7.59 21.05
C THR A 236 8.46 7.29 22.53
N GLN A 237 8.15 6.07 22.92
CA GLN A 237 8.54 5.53 24.22
C GLN A 237 9.86 4.76 24.02
N HIS A 238 10.96 5.33 24.54
CA HIS A 238 12.28 4.77 24.30
C HIS A 238 12.42 3.35 24.85
N GLY A 239 12.89 2.44 23.99
CA GLY A 239 13.03 1.03 24.30
C GLY A 239 11.75 0.19 24.18
N GLU A 240 10.56 0.79 24.12
CA GLU A 240 9.28 0.08 24.11
C GLU A 240 8.55 0.19 22.77
N GLY A 241 8.47 1.38 22.17
CA GLY A 241 7.74 1.56 20.90
C GLY A 241 7.19 2.95 20.69
N TYR A 242 5.96 3.01 20.17
CA TYR A 242 5.25 4.24 19.83
C TYR A 242 3.81 4.19 20.35
N PHE A 243 3.23 5.34 20.62
CA PHE A 243 1.81 5.45 20.96
C PHE A 243 1.21 6.75 20.42
N LEU A 244 -0.11 6.77 20.28
CA LEU A 244 -0.89 7.95 19.94
C LEU A 244 -1.25 8.73 21.20
N ALA A 245 -0.70 9.94 21.35
CA ALA A 245 -0.96 10.82 22.48
C ALA A 245 -2.20 11.70 22.23
N ALA A 246 -3.34 11.05 22.03
CA ALA A 246 -4.64 11.71 21.89
C ALA A 246 -5.75 10.75 22.32
N ASP A 247 -6.84 11.31 22.83
CA ASP A 247 -8.07 10.58 23.02
C ASP A 247 -8.70 10.27 21.66
N VAL A 248 -9.24 9.05 21.52
CA VAL A 248 -9.86 8.55 20.29
C VAL A 248 -11.33 8.26 20.57
N TYR A 249 -12.20 8.80 19.74
CA TYR A 249 -13.66 8.69 19.87
C TYR A 249 -14.29 8.05 18.64
#